data_cd94850db72233329dce3f1d00469b64
#
_entry.id   cd94850db72233329dce3f1d00469b64
#
_cell.length_a   1.000
_cell.length_b   1.000
_cell.length_c   1.000
_cell.angle_alpha   90.00
_cell.angle_beta   90.00
_cell.angle_gamma   90.00
#
_symmetry.space_group_name_H-M   'P 1'
#
loop_
_entity.id
_entity.type
_entity.pdbx_description
1 polymer ?
#
loop_
_entity_poly.entity_id
_entity_poly.type
_entity_poly.pdbx_seq_one_letter_code
_entity_poly.pdbx_strand_id
1 'polypeptide(L)'
;EYIFFILLMIAAAIPVGFFAGLFGIGGGLISVPFLFFIFETFGIDRNYLMHLTVGTAFTITILTSFSSVLAHRKHGAVDLSIIKTFGTFVVFGVITGTIIASMMNTKSLVLFFSIMVYFLGAYLLLAKNKSKKVYPSFNLLPRLSFGFFSGLISAPMGITGAMINVPVLRYFGYSINRAIGSAAAIGFIISLFGAIGFFLSGLFKNVDIPLSIGFVNIPAFLIFVPITTIMARIGANTVHKLERSKVQVLFGIFLYVVATIFLYSCLLYTSDAAD
;
A
#
# COMPACT_ATOMS: atom_id res chain seq x y z
N GLU A 1 -29.02 5.66 0.99
CA GLU A 1 -27.79 4.85 1.19
C GLU A 1 -26.65 5.28 0.23
N TYR A 2 -26.89 5.43 -1.08
CA TYR A 2 -25.86 5.83 -2.04
C TYR A 2 -25.23 7.21 -1.75
N ILE A 3 -26.02 8.21 -1.36
CA ILE A 3 -25.51 9.54 -1.00
C ILE A 3 -24.58 9.45 0.21
N PHE A 4 -24.96 8.67 1.22
CA PHE A 4 -24.15 8.47 2.41
C PHE A 4 -22.82 7.75 2.08
N PHE A 5 -22.87 6.75 1.20
CA PHE A 5 -21.67 6.09 0.69
C PHE A 5 -20.71 7.08 0.02
N ILE A 6 -21.22 7.91 -0.90
CA ILE A 6 -20.41 8.91 -1.62
C ILE A 6 -19.80 9.92 -0.65
N LEU A 7 -20.59 10.44 0.30
CA LEU A 7 -20.10 11.38 1.32
C LEU A 7 -19.00 10.77 2.20
N LEU A 8 -19.16 9.51 2.61
CA LEU A 8 -18.19 8.81 3.42
C LEU A 8 -16.90 8.55 2.65
N MET A 9 -17.01 8.18 1.35
CA MET A 9 -15.87 8.02 0.46
C MET A 9 -15.09 9.34 0.27
N ILE A 10 -15.80 10.46 0.06
CA ILE A 10 -15.17 11.79 -0.05
C ILE A 10 -14.47 12.15 1.27
N ALA A 11 -15.16 11.98 2.40
CA ALA A 11 -14.60 12.27 3.72
C ALA A 11 -13.35 11.44 4.03
N ALA A 12 -13.31 10.18 3.61
CA ALA A 12 -12.16 9.30 3.76
C ALA A 12 -11.02 9.64 2.78
N ALA A 13 -11.34 9.97 1.53
CA ALA A 13 -10.33 10.26 0.50
C ALA A 13 -9.47 11.49 0.83
N ILE A 14 -10.03 12.47 1.56
CA ILE A 14 -9.31 13.68 1.99
C ILE A 14 -8.12 13.35 2.90
N PRO A 15 -8.31 12.75 4.09
CA PRO A 15 -7.19 12.40 4.95
C PRO A 15 -6.27 11.33 4.32
N VAL A 16 -6.82 10.36 3.59
CA VAL A 16 -6.02 9.35 2.89
C VAL A 16 -5.03 10.02 1.94
N GLY A 17 -5.50 10.91 1.07
CA GLY A 17 -4.63 11.63 0.13
C GLY A 17 -3.62 12.52 0.85
N PHE A 18 -4.06 13.28 1.84
CA PHE A 18 -3.20 14.17 2.61
C PHE A 18 -2.05 13.40 3.29
N PHE A 19 -2.36 12.36 4.04
CA PHE A 19 -1.35 11.56 4.73
C PHE A 19 -0.49 10.75 3.76
N ALA A 20 -1.04 10.26 2.64
CA ALA A 20 -0.25 9.62 1.59
C ALA A 20 0.83 10.54 1.03
N GLY A 21 0.50 11.80 0.81
CA GLY A 21 1.44 12.82 0.37
C GLY A 21 2.43 13.22 1.46
N LEU A 22 1.94 13.42 2.70
CA LEU A 22 2.74 13.80 3.85
C LEU A 22 3.85 12.76 4.14
N PHE A 23 3.52 11.48 4.08
CA PHE A 23 4.45 10.39 4.36
C PHE A 23 5.19 9.87 3.11
N GLY A 24 4.74 10.23 1.91
CA GLY A 24 5.39 9.85 0.66
C GLY A 24 5.34 8.35 0.33
N ILE A 25 4.31 7.64 0.80
CA ILE A 25 4.20 6.17 0.75
C ILE A 25 3.23 5.63 -0.31
N GLY A 26 2.75 6.48 -1.22
CA GLY A 26 1.87 6.07 -2.32
C GLY A 26 0.42 5.77 -1.94
N GLY A 27 0.03 5.92 -0.67
CA GLY A 27 -1.37 5.91 -0.21
C GLY A 27 -1.98 4.54 0.09
N GLY A 28 -1.50 3.44 -0.46
CA GLY A 28 -2.11 2.11 -0.26
C GLY A 28 -2.25 1.71 1.20
N LEU A 29 -1.20 1.92 1.98
CA LEU A 29 -1.19 1.57 3.41
C LEU A 29 -2.24 2.32 4.23
N ILE A 30 -2.66 3.50 3.78
CA ILE A 30 -3.67 4.31 4.44
C ILE A 30 -5.05 4.06 3.83
N SER A 31 -5.14 3.87 2.51
CA SER A 31 -6.41 3.59 1.82
C SER A 31 -7.07 2.30 2.30
N VAL A 32 -6.27 1.25 2.53
CA VAL A 32 -6.77 -0.07 2.92
C VAL A 32 -7.65 -0.01 4.18
N PRO A 33 -7.22 0.57 5.32
CA PRO A 33 -8.06 0.68 6.49
C PRO A 33 -9.36 1.43 6.25
N PHE A 34 -9.29 2.58 5.58
CA PHE A 34 -10.48 3.39 5.32
C PHE A 34 -11.48 2.67 4.41
N LEU A 35 -11.01 2.08 3.31
CA LEU A 35 -11.86 1.32 2.40
C LEU A 35 -12.47 0.09 3.09
N PHE A 36 -11.68 -0.61 3.91
CA PHE A 36 -12.15 -1.78 4.63
C PHE A 36 -13.38 -1.45 5.51
N PHE A 37 -13.26 -0.44 6.36
CA PHE A 37 -14.36 -0.05 7.24
C PHE A 37 -15.57 0.53 6.50
N ILE A 38 -15.35 1.25 5.40
CA ILE A 38 -16.46 1.73 4.57
C ILE A 38 -17.19 0.53 3.94
N PHE A 39 -16.48 -0.38 3.31
CA PHE A 39 -17.10 -1.55 2.68
C PHE A 39 -17.80 -2.45 3.70
N GLU A 40 -17.22 -2.62 4.90
CA GLU A 40 -17.86 -3.34 6.00
C GLU A 40 -19.17 -2.68 6.43
N THR A 41 -19.17 -1.34 6.60
CA THR A 41 -20.37 -0.56 6.97
C THR A 41 -21.49 -0.69 5.95
N PHE A 42 -21.16 -0.84 4.66
CA PHE A 42 -22.14 -1.04 3.59
C PHE A 42 -22.50 -2.51 3.34
N GLY A 43 -22.11 -3.40 4.23
CA GLY A 43 -22.53 -4.80 4.23
C GLY A 43 -21.95 -5.63 3.10
N ILE A 44 -20.76 -5.28 2.60
CA ILE A 44 -20.03 -6.13 1.66
C ILE A 44 -19.74 -7.48 2.32
N ASP A 45 -19.98 -8.56 1.56
CA ASP A 45 -19.76 -9.93 2.04
C ASP A 45 -18.37 -10.08 2.65
N ARG A 46 -18.36 -10.50 3.90
CA ARG A 46 -17.14 -10.68 4.70
C ARG A 46 -16.13 -11.63 4.05
N ASN A 47 -16.59 -12.59 3.24
CA ASN A 47 -15.69 -13.50 2.53
C ASN A 47 -14.79 -12.78 1.51
N TYR A 48 -15.25 -11.67 0.97
CA TYR A 48 -14.55 -10.91 -0.08
C TYR A 48 -14.10 -9.51 0.35
N LEU A 49 -14.46 -9.09 1.56
CA LEU A 49 -14.26 -7.74 2.05
C LEU A 49 -12.81 -7.26 1.92
N MET A 50 -11.84 -8.03 2.41
CA MET A 50 -10.43 -7.66 2.32
C MET A 50 -9.90 -7.73 0.88
N HIS A 51 -10.37 -8.68 0.08
CA HIS A 51 -9.99 -8.79 -1.34
C HIS A 51 -10.44 -7.56 -2.15
N LEU A 52 -11.70 -7.15 -1.97
CA LEU A 52 -12.24 -5.94 -2.59
C LEU A 52 -11.48 -4.69 -2.14
N THR A 53 -11.18 -4.61 -0.85
CA THR A 53 -10.42 -3.50 -0.26
C THR A 53 -9.04 -3.37 -0.90
N VAL A 54 -8.29 -4.47 -0.94
CA VAL A 54 -6.92 -4.51 -1.49
C VAL A 54 -6.91 -4.23 -3.00
N GLY A 55 -7.80 -4.86 -3.75
CA GLY A 55 -7.91 -4.65 -5.19
C GLY A 55 -8.28 -3.22 -5.55
N THR A 56 -9.23 -2.62 -4.83
CA THR A 56 -9.61 -1.21 -5.01
C THR A 56 -8.46 -0.27 -4.62
N ALA A 57 -7.77 -0.54 -3.50
CA ALA A 57 -6.62 0.25 -3.06
C ALA A 57 -5.50 0.24 -4.12
N PHE A 58 -5.16 -0.92 -4.68
CA PHE A 58 -4.17 -1.00 -5.77
C PHE A 58 -4.59 -0.19 -6.99
N THR A 59 -5.86 -0.25 -7.39
CA THR A 59 -6.36 0.50 -8.55
C THR A 59 -6.25 2.00 -8.33
N ILE A 60 -6.57 2.49 -7.13
CA ILE A 60 -6.38 3.89 -6.73
C ILE A 60 -4.89 4.27 -6.78
N THR A 61 -4.04 3.41 -6.25
CA THR A 61 -2.60 3.70 -6.12
C THR A 61 -1.84 3.64 -7.45
N ILE A 62 -2.37 3.06 -8.52
CA ILE A 62 -1.79 3.17 -9.87
C ILE A 62 -1.58 4.64 -10.25
N LEU A 63 -2.63 5.45 -10.16
CA LEU A 63 -2.59 6.85 -10.60
C LEU A 63 -1.80 7.74 -9.64
N THR A 64 -1.90 7.51 -8.33
CA THR A 64 -1.12 8.25 -7.34
C THR A 64 0.37 7.94 -7.45
N SER A 65 0.74 6.67 -7.63
CA SER A 65 2.14 6.26 -7.85
C SER A 65 2.68 6.76 -9.19
N PHE A 66 1.90 6.71 -10.26
CA PHE A 66 2.30 7.26 -11.56
C PHE A 66 2.61 8.74 -11.48
N SER A 67 1.75 9.52 -10.82
CA SER A 67 2.00 10.95 -10.57
C SER A 67 3.28 11.19 -9.78
N SER A 68 3.55 10.35 -8.78
CA SER A 68 4.79 10.39 -7.99
C SER A 68 6.01 10.08 -8.85
N VAL A 69 5.95 9.06 -9.70
CA VAL A 69 7.06 8.72 -10.63
C VAL A 69 7.38 9.89 -11.55
N LEU A 70 6.36 10.53 -12.14
CA LEU A 70 6.57 11.68 -13.02
C LEU A 70 7.27 12.84 -12.30
N ALA A 71 6.87 13.12 -11.05
CA ALA A 71 7.50 14.15 -10.24
C ALA A 71 8.98 13.82 -9.94
N HIS A 72 9.27 12.61 -9.48
CA HIS A 72 10.63 12.17 -9.17
C HIS A 72 11.53 12.04 -10.41
N ARG A 73 10.97 11.66 -11.56
CA ARG A 73 11.70 11.59 -12.82
C ARG A 73 12.21 12.96 -13.27
N LYS A 74 11.44 14.02 -13.09
CA LYS A 74 11.86 15.40 -13.42
C LYS A 74 13.10 15.84 -12.64
N HIS A 75 13.32 15.29 -11.45
CA HIS A 75 14.48 15.56 -10.59
C HIS A 75 15.61 14.54 -10.74
N GLY A 76 15.56 13.66 -11.74
CA GLY A 76 16.58 12.63 -11.96
C GLY A 76 16.68 11.59 -10.83
N ALA A 77 15.64 11.47 -10.00
CA ALA A 77 15.65 10.60 -8.83
C ALA A 77 15.26 9.14 -9.12
N VAL A 78 14.82 8.85 -10.35
CA VAL A 78 14.39 7.50 -10.75
C VAL A 78 15.54 6.78 -11.45
N ASP A 79 15.98 5.65 -10.88
CA ASP A 79 17.04 4.81 -11.45
C ASP A 79 16.45 3.68 -12.28
N LEU A 80 16.54 3.80 -13.60
CA LEU A 80 16.04 2.79 -14.55
C LEU A 80 16.74 1.43 -14.43
N SER A 81 18.00 1.40 -14.00
CA SER A 81 18.72 0.15 -13.79
C SER A 81 18.13 -0.67 -12.63
N ILE A 82 17.76 0.01 -11.54
CA ILE A 82 17.06 -0.64 -10.41
C ILE A 82 15.71 -1.17 -10.87
N ILE A 83 14.95 -0.38 -11.61
CA ILE A 83 13.62 -0.80 -12.08
C ILE A 83 13.71 -2.03 -12.96
N LYS A 84 14.65 -2.06 -13.90
CA LYS A 84 14.83 -3.21 -14.82
C LYS A 84 15.32 -4.48 -14.14
N THR A 85 16.10 -4.38 -13.09
CA THR A 85 16.71 -5.54 -12.42
C THR A 85 15.93 -5.95 -11.18
N PHE A 86 15.88 -5.10 -10.17
CA PHE A 86 15.16 -5.34 -8.93
C PHE A 86 13.63 -5.39 -9.17
N GLY A 87 13.08 -4.45 -9.97
CA GLY A 87 11.66 -4.38 -10.29
C GLY A 87 11.13 -5.64 -10.99
N THR A 88 11.93 -6.32 -11.82
CA THR A 88 11.53 -7.60 -12.43
C THR A 88 11.22 -8.66 -11.37
N PHE A 89 12.07 -8.79 -10.35
CA PHE A 89 11.84 -9.74 -9.26
C PHE A 89 10.67 -9.35 -8.37
N VAL A 90 10.44 -8.04 -8.22
CA VAL A 90 9.22 -7.53 -7.55
C VAL A 90 7.95 -7.98 -8.28
N VAL A 91 7.91 -7.94 -9.62
CA VAL A 91 6.77 -8.43 -10.42
C VAL A 91 6.47 -9.88 -10.11
N PHE A 92 7.48 -10.76 -10.12
CA PHE A 92 7.28 -12.17 -9.76
C PHE A 92 6.76 -12.32 -8.33
N GLY A 93 7.27 -11.52 -7.39
CA GLY A 93 6.78 -11.48 -6.03
C GLY A 93 5.31 -11.05 -5.94
N VAL A 94 4.91 -10.00 -6.65
CA VAL A 94 3.52 -9.50 -6.68
C VAL A 94 2.58 -10.54 -7.27
N ILE A 95 2.93 -11.16 -8.39
CA ILE A 95 2.10 -12.21 -9.02
C ILE A 95 1.91 -13.35 -8.03
N THR A 96 2.99 -13.88 -7.44
CA THR A 96 2.93 -14.95 -6.46
C THR A 96 2.12 -14.54 -5.23
N GLY A 97 2.35 -13.34 -4.70
CA GLY A 97 1.64 -12.79 -3.55
C GLY A 97 0.15 -12.60 -3.80
N THR A 98 -0.24 -12.17 -5.00
CA THR A 98 -1.64 -12.02 -5.39
C THR A 98 -2.33 -13.39 -5.52
N ILE A 99 -1.66 -14.39 -6.08
CA ILE A 99 -2.19 -15.76 -6.15
C ILE A 99 -2.42 -16.30 -4.73
N ILE A 100 -1.43 -16.18 -3.84
CA ILE A 100 -1.57 -16.62 -2.45
C ILE A 100 -2.70 -15.84 -1.76
N ALA A 101 -2.75 -14.52 -1.88
CA ALA A 101 -3.78 -13.68 -1.29
C ALA A 101 -5.19 -14.07 -1.79
N SER A 102 -5.32 -14.44 -3.07
CA SER A 102 -6.59 -14.89 -3.64
C SER A 102 -7.11 -16.19 -3.03
N MET A 103 -6.22 -17.02 -2.48
CA MET A 103 -6.55 -18.29 -1.81
C MET A 103 -6.80 -18.11 -0.31
N MET A 104 -6.39 -16.99 0.27
CA MET A 104 -6.60 -16.67 1.69
C MET A 104 -8.05 -16.19 1.90
N ASN A 105 -8.57 -16.38 3.10
CA ASN A 105 -9.82 -15.75 3.51
C ASN A 105 -9.56 -14.34 4.06
N THR A 106 -10.62 -13.54 4.19
CA THR A 106 -10.53 -12.15 4.72
C THR A 106 -9.85 -12.11 6.08
N LYS A 107 -10.17 -13.03 7.00
CA LYS A 107 -9.57 -13.11 8.32
C LYS A 107 -8.06 -13.27 8.27
N SER A 108 -7.56 -14.19 7.45
CA SER A 108 -6.12 -14.43 7.28
C SER A 108 -5.42 -13.22 6.65
N LEU A 109 -6.06 -12.54 5.69
CA LEU A 109 -5.53 -11.32 5.09
C LEU A 109 -5.48 -10.16 6.09
N VAL A 110 -6.52 -9.98 6.90
CA VAL A 110 -6.56 -8.96 7.96
C VAL A 110 -5.49 -9.21 9.01
N LEU A 111 -5.33 -10.47 9.43
CA LEU A 111 -4.28 -10.85 10.38
C LEU A 111 -2.88 -10.61 9.80
N PHE A 112 -2.65 -11.03 8.57
CA PHE A 112 -1.38 -10.78 7.87
C PHE A 112 -1.08 -9.27 7.76
N PHE A 113 -2.06 -8.48 7.33
CA PHE A 113 -1.96 -7.03 7.26
C PHE A 113 -1.59 -6.44 8.63
N SER A 114 -2.31 -6.80 9.69
CA SER A 114 -2.08 -6.31 11.05
C SER A 114 -0.66 -6.60 11.53
N ILE A 115 -0.20 -7.84 11.38
CA ILE A 115 1.15 -8.25 11.79
C ILE A 115 2.21 -7.44 11.02
N MET A 116 2.07 -7.32 9.70
CA MET A 116 3.03 -6.59 8.88
C MET A 116 3.03 -5.08 9.21
N VAL A 117 1.87 -4.50 9.46
CA VAL A 117 1.76 -3.08 9.86
C VAL A 117 2.40 -2.84 11.25
N TYR A 118 2.28 -3.77 12.20
CA TYR A 118 3.02 -3.69 13.47
C TYR A 118 4.53 -3.69 13.24
N PHE A 119 5.04 -4.59 12.39
CA PHE A 119 6.48 -4.61 12.05
C PHE A 119 6.95 -3.32 11.38
N LEU A 120 6.17 -2.78 10.44
CA LEU A 120 6.49 -1.51 9.78
C LEU A 120 6.46 -0.33 10.76
N GLY A 121 5.47 -0.28 11.65
CA GLY A 121 5.38 0.72 12.71
C GLY A 121 6.57 0.64 13.68
N ALA A 122 6.91 -0.56 14.15
CA ALA A 122 8.08 -0.79 14.99
C ALA A 122 9.37 -0.36 14.30
N TYR A 123 9.54 -0.72 13.02
CA TYR A 123 10.69 -0.29 12.23
C TYR A 123 10.79 1.23 12.18
N LEU A 124 9.70 1.95 11.91
CA LEU A 124 9.69 3.41 11.87
C LEU A 124 10.07 4.05 13.21
N LEU A 125 9.55 3.51 14.31
CA LEU A 125 9.81 4.06 15.64
C LEU A 125 11.23 3.76 16.16
N LEU A 126 11.79 2.61 15.76
CA LEU A 126 13.10 2.13 16.24
C LEU A 126 14.26 2.46 15.28
N ALA A 127 13.96 2.75 14.00
CA ALA A 127 14.99 3.02 13.01
C ALA A 127 15.75 4.33 13.32
N LYS A 128 16.97 4.16 13.77
CA LYS A 128 17.93 5.29 13.92
C LYS A 128 18.67 5.49 12.60
N ASN A 129 18.72 6.72 12.14
CA ASN A 129 19.53 7.11 10.97
C ASN A 129 21.04 6.99 11.29
N LYS A 130 21.58 5.79 11.16
CA LYS A 130 23.03 5.57 11.23
C LYS A 130 23.57 5.60 9.80
N SER A 131 24.45 6.56 9.51
CA SER A 131 25.23 6.54 8.28
C SER A 131 26.22 5.36 8.35
N LYS A 132 26.10 4.41 7.41
CA LYS A 132 27.08 3.34 7.25
C LYS A 132 28.28 3.88 6.47
N LYS A 133 29.50 3.52 6.88
CA LYS A 133 30.72 3.85 6.14
C LYS A 133 30.95 2.92 4.95
N VAL A 134 30.41 1.69 4.99
CA VAL A 134 30.55 0.67 3.95
C VAL A 134 29.18 0.11 3.64
N TYR A 135 28.84 0.03 2.36
CA TYR A 135 27.59 -0.52 1.87
C TYR A 135 27.82 -1.90 1.23
N PRO A 136 26.96 -2.89 1.47
CA PRO A 136 27.06 -4.17 0.79
C PRO A 136 26.78 -4.02 -0.71
N SER A 137 27.31 -4.95 -1.51
CA SER A 137 27.07 -4.95 -2.95
C SER A 137 25.64 -5.36 -3.27
N PHE A 138 25.00 -4.63 -4.17
CA PHE A 138 23.63 -4.92 -4.63
C PHE A 138 23.68 -5.79 -5.90
N ASN A 139 24.23 -7.00 -5.76
CA ASN A 139 24.36 -7.99 -6.81
C ASN A 139 23.03 -8.69 -7.14
N LEU A 140 23.04 -9.65 -8.05
CA LEU A 140 21.85 -10.36 -8.52
C LEU A 140 21.06 -11.04 -7.39
N LEU A 141 21.74 -11.76 -6.50
CA LEU A 141 21.08 -12.52 -5.41
C LEU A 141 20.33 -11.63 -4.43
N PRO A 142 20.89 -10.53 -3.86
CA PRO A 142 20.13 -9.57 -3.08
C PRO A 142 18.96 -8.94 -3.85
N ARG A 143 19.14 -8.59 -5.13
CA ARG A 143 18.06 -8.02 -5.96
C ARG A 143 16.90 -8.99 -6.11
N LEU A 144 17.21 -10.26 -6.40
CA LEU A 144 16.21 -11.33 -6.49
C LEU A 144 15.46 -11.50 -5.17
N SER A 145 16.19 -11.71 -4.07
CA SER A 145 15.58 -12.02 -2.78
C SER A 145 14.74 -10.85 -2.27
N PHE A 146 15.32 -9.67 -2.11
CA PHE A 146 14.59 -8.51 -1.59
C PHE A 146 13.49 -8.04 -2.54
N GLY A 147 13.68 -8.15 -3.87
CA GLY A 147 12.66 -7.80 -4.86
C GLY A 147 11.46 -8.73 -4.76
N PHE A 148 11.71 -10.03 -4.80
CA PHE A 148 10.66 -11.04 -4.70
C PHE A 148 9.87 -10.91 -3.39
N PHE A 149 10.54 -10.85 -2.24
CA PHE A 149 9.87 -10.70 -0.95
C PHE A 149 9.15 -9.36 -0.80
N SER A 150 9.67 -8.28 -1.35
CA SER A 150 8.98 -6.99 -1.36
C SER A 150 7.64 -7.07 -2.09
N GLY A 151 7.61 -7.67 -3.28
CA GLY A 151 6.37 -7.89 -4.03
C GLY A 151 5.43 -8.86 -3.34
N LEU A 152 5.95 -9.97 -2.85
CA LEU A 152 5.19 -11.01 -2.15
C LEU A 152 4.44 -10.48 -0.92
N ILE A 153 5.10 -9.65 -0.11
CA ILE A 153 4.52 -9.05 1.10
C ILE A 153 3.57 -7.92 0.74
N SER A 154 3.91 -7.10 -0.25
CA SER A 154 3.10 -5.94 -0.64
C SER A 154 1.76 -6.34 -1.23
N ALA A 155 1.67 -7.45 -1.95
CA ALA A 155 0.46 -7.88 -2.65
C ALA A 155 -0.72 -8.17 -1.70
N PRO A 156 -0.60 -9.00 -0.66
CA PRO A 156 -1.70 -9.25 0.27
C PRO A 156 -2.08 -8.02 1.11
N MET A 157 -1.15 -7.07 1.26
CA MET A 157 -1.38 -5.85 2.05
C MET A 157 -2.05 -4.72 1.26
N GLY A 158 -2.07 -4.77 -0.08
CA GLY A 158 -2.56 -3.66 -0.90
C GLY A 158 -1.66 -2.41 -0.87
N ILE A 159 -0.36 -2.57 -0.64
CA ILE A 159 0.58 -1.45 -0.51
C ILE A 159 1.55 -1.38 -1.69
N THR A 160 2.05 -0.18 -1.96
CA THR A 160 3.02 0.08 -3.04
C THR A 160 4.45 -0.37 -2.72
N GLY A 161 4.68 -0.94 -1.55
CA GLY A 161 5.99 -1.43 -1.13
C GLY A 161 7.05 -0.34 -0.85
N ALA A 162 6.72 0.94 -0.90
CA ALA A 162 7.69 2.02 -0.64
C ALA A 162 8.32 1.91 0.75
N MET A 163 7.54 1.52 1.76
CA MET A 163 8.00 1.29 3.13
C MET A 163 9.05 0.17 3.24
N ILE A 164 9.06 -0.76 2.31
CA ILE A 164 10.03 -1.88 2.23
C ILE A 164 11.18 -1.49 1.31
N ASN A 165 10.88 -0.97 0.14
CA ASN A 165 11.85 -0.72 -0.92
C ASN A 165 12.80 0.43 -0.60
N VAL A 166 12.33 1.52 0.04
CA VAL A 166 13.22 2.64 0.42
C VAL A 166 14.29 2.20 1.41
N PRO A 167 13.97 1.53 2.53
CA PRO A 167 14.98 0.98 3.42
C PRO A 167 15.95 0.01 2.74
N VAL A 168 15.46 -0.88 1.88
CA VAL A 168 16.30 -1.83 1.14
C VAL A 168 17.30 -1.09 0.26
N LEU A 169 16.86 -0.16 -0.57
CA LEU A 169 17.74 0.61 -1.43
C LEU A 169 18.75 1.44 -0.62
N ARG A 170 18.32 2.05 0.50
CA ARG A 170 19.20 2.76 1.42
C ARG A 170 20.25 1.84 2.04
N TYR A 171 19.89 0.60 2.39
CA TYR A 171 20.80 -0.40 2.92
C TYR A 171 21.94 -0.71 1.93
N PHE A 172 21.66 -0.71 0.63
CA PHE A 172 22.64 -0.92 -0.45
C PHE A 172 23.31 0.36 -0.94
N GLY A 173 23.18 1.48 -0.24
CA GLY A 173 23.96 2.70 -0.47
C GLY A 173 23.37 3.72 -1.42
N TYR A 174 22.13 3.54 -1.85
CA TYR A 174 21.45 4.57 -2.66
C TYR A 174 21.15 5.82 -1.83
N SER A 175 21.32 6.99 -2.44
CA SER A 175 20.94 8.25 -1.79
C SER A 175 19.44 8.26 -1.51
N ILE A 176 18.99 9.01 -0.51
CA ILE A 176 17.57 9.04 -0.11
C ILE A 176 16.65 9.43 -1.26
N ASN A 177 17.05 10.41 -2.08
CA ASN A 177 16.26 10.86 -3.22
C ASN A 177 16.13 9.77 -4.29
N ARG A 178 17.22 9.07 -4.64
CA ARG A 178 17.21 7.94 -5.59
C ARG A 178 16.44 6.75 -5.04
N ALA A 179 16.52 6.48 -3.75
CA ALA A 179 15.77 5.41 -3.11
C ALA A 179 14.26 5.70 -3.15
N ILE A 180 13.83 6.92 -2.82
CA ILE A 180 12.41 7.31 -2.87
C ILE A 180 11.89 7.31 -4.30
N GLY A 181 12.60 7.95 -5.24
CA GLY A 181 12.18 8.01 -6.65
C GLY A 181 12.07 6.64 -7.31
N SER A 182 13.07 5.77 -7.08
CA SER A 182 13.04 4.40 -7.60
C SER A 182 11.99 3.54 -6.92
N ALA A 183 11.78 3.68 -5.60
CA ALA A 183 10.71 3.01 -4.88
C ALA A 183 9.32 3.44 -5.35
N ALA A 184 9.13 4.70 -5.74
CA ALA A 184 7.87 5.17 -6.34
C ALA A 184 7.57 4.45 -7.66
N ALA A 185 8.58 4.28 -8.52
CA ALA A 185 8.44 3.56 -9.78
C ALA A 185 8.18 2.05 -9.57
N ILE A 186 8.84 1.43 -8.61
CA ILE A 186 8.56 0.06 -8.19
C ILE A 186 7.14 -0.04 -7.62
N GLY A 187 6.70 0.95 -6.84
CA GLY A 187 5.35 1.04 -6.30
C GLY A 187 4.27 1.12 -7.39
N PHE A 188 4.53 1.84 -8.47
CA PHE A 188 3.65 1.84 -9.65
C PHE A 188 3.53 0.44 -10.27
N ILE A 189 4.65 -0.28 -10.41
CA ILE A 189 4.67 -1.66 -10.91
C ILE A 189 3.87 -2.59 -9.98
N ILE A 190 4.10 -2.52 -8.67
CA ILE A 190 3.36 -3.31 -7.68
C ILE A 190 1.86 -3.05 -7.78
N SER A 191 1.45 -1.77 -7.86
CA SER A 191 0.05 -1.39 -7.96
C SER A 191 -0.61 -1.90 -9.24
N LEU A 192 0.09 -1.80 -10.37
CA LEU A 192 -0.41 -2.25 -11.66
C LEU A 192 -0.65 -3.76 -11.68
N PHE A 193 0.37 -4.55 -11.33
CA PHE A 193 0.25 -6.01 -11.31
C PHE A 193 -0.66 -6.51 -10.19
N GLY A 194 -0.65 -5.84 -9.02
CA GLY A 194 -1.57 -6.13 -7.92
C GLY A 194 -3.03 -5.89 -8.31
N ALA A 195 -3.34 -4.73 -8.93
CA ALA A 195 -4.69 -4.42 -9.41
C ALA A 195 -5.17 -5.43 -10.46
N ILE A 196 -4.33 -5.75 -11.44
CA ILE A 196 -4.64 -6.77 -12.47
C ILE A 196 -4.91 -8.12 -11.80
N GLY A 197 -4.06 -8.53 -10.86
CA GLY A 197 -4.20 -9.81 -10.18
C GLY A 197 -5.48 -9.92 -9.37
N PHE A 198 -5.85 -8.91 -8.58
CA PHE A 198 -7.11 -8.92 -7.83
C PHE A 198 -8.32 -8.77 -8.73
N PHE A 199 -8.25 -7.97 -9.79
CA PHE A 199 -9.30 -7.87 -10.79
C PHE A 199 -9.59 -9.24 -11.43
N LEU A 200 -8.57 -9.91 -11.94
CA LEU A 200 -8.69 -11.24 -12.54
C LEU A 200 -9.16 -12.30 -11.54
N SER A 201 -8.61 -12.27 -10.31
CA SER A 201 -9.03 -13.21 -9.26
C SER A 201 -10.52 -13.12 -8.95
N GLY A 202 -11.07 -11.91 -8.89
CA GLY A 202 -12.51 -11.72 -8.69
C GLY A 202 -13.35 -12.20 -9.86
N LEU A 203 -12.88 -12.00 -11.10
CA LEU A 203 -13.54 -12.52 -12.29
C LEU A 203 -13.54 -14.05 -12.34
N PHE A 204 -12.39 -14.69 -12.07
CA PHE A 204 -12.29 -16.16 -12.07
C PHE A 204 -13.13 -16.81 -10.97
N LYS A 205 -13.34 -16.13 -9.85
CA LYS A 205 -14.23 -16.60 -8.78
C LYS A 205 -15.70 -16.29 -9.03
N ASN A 206 -16.05 -15.63 -10.14
CA ASN A 206 -17.39 -15.16 -10.44
C ASN A 206 -18.04 -14.40 -9.28
N VAL A 207 -17.25 -13.51 -8.65
CA VAL A 207 -17.71 -12.76 -7.49
C VAL A 207 -18.68 -11.68 -7.94
N ASP A 208 -19.89 -11.69 -7.39
CA ASP A 208 -20.91 -10.68 -7.63
C ASP A 208 -20.97 -9.71 -6.43
N ILE A 209 -20.28 -8.59 -6.56
CA ILE A 209 -20.29 -7.52 -5.57
C ILE A 209 -20.88 -6.27 -6.21
N PRO A 210 -21.86 -5.61 -5.56
CA PRO A 210 -22.50 -4.41 -6.11
C PRO A 210 -21.48 -3.34 -6.52
N LEU A 211 -21.70 -2.77 -7.72
CA LEU A 211 -20.88 -1.67 -8.28
C LEU A 211 -19.38 -2.00 -8.40
N SER A 212 -19.03 -3.28 -8.50
CA SER A 212 -17.66 -3.75 -8.58
C SER A 212 -17.45 -4.64 -9.80
N ILE A 213 -16.23 -4.67 -10.31
CA ILE A 213 -15.80 -5.59 -11.37
C ILE A 213 -14.61 -6.38 -10.83
N GLY A 214 -14.77 -7.69 -10.68
CA GLY A 214 -13.85 -8.51 -9.93
C GLY A 214 -13.69 -7.97 -8.50
N PHE A 215 -12.48 -7.83 -8.01
CA PHE A 215 -12.22 -7.21 -6.71
C PHE A 215 -11.86 -5.72 -6.80
N VAL A 216 -12.55 -4.96 -7.67
CA VAL A 216 -12.36 -3.51 -7.81
C VAL A 216 -13.71 -2.80 -7.74
N ASN A 217 -13.90 -1.97 -6.72
CA ASN A 217 -15.09 -1.13 -6.58
C ASN A 217 -14.95 0.15 -7.41
N ILE A 218 -15.79 0.31 -8.42
CA ILE A 218 -15.70 1.40 -9.39
C ILE A 218 -16.02 2.77 -8.78
N PRO A 219 -17.11 2.96 -8.00
CA PRO A 219 -17.39 4.23 -7.34
C PRO A 219 -16.25 4.67 -6.41
N ALA A 220 -15.70 3.76 -5.60
CA ALA A 220 -14.58 4.08 -4.72
C ALA A 220 -13.37 4.57 -5.52
N PHE A 221 -13.01 3.88 -6.62
CA PHE A 221 -11.94 4.31 -7.51
C PHE A 221 -12.18 5.71 -8.06
N LEU A 222 -13.36 5.97 -8.63
CA LEU A 222 -13.70 7.24 -9.26
C LEU A 222 -13.71 8.43 -8.28
N ILE A 223 -14.11 8.19 -7.02
CA ILE A 223 -14.15 9.23 -5.98
C ILE A 223 -12.76 9.44 -5.37
N PHE A 224 -12.05 8.36 -5.02
CA PHE A 224 -10.76 8.47 -4.33
C PHE A 224 -9.68 9.11 -5.21
N VAL A 225 -9.57 8.71 -6.48
CA VAL A 225 -8.46 9.13 -7.34
C VAL A 225 -8.32 10.65 -7.47
N PRO A 226 -9.34 11.43 -7.86
CA PRO A 226 -9.18 12.87 -7.99
C PRO A 226 -8.89 13.55 -6.65
N ILE A 227 -9.57 13.14 -5.57
CA ILE A 227 -9.44 13.73 -4.24
C ILE A 227 -8.06 13.41 -3.66
N THR A 228 -7.65 12.15 -3.66
CA THR A 228 -6.34 11.74 -3.13
C THR A 228 -5.19 12.36 -3.92
N THR A 229 -5.33 12.53 -5.23
CA THR A 229 -4.30 13.18 -6.06
C THR A 229 -4.12 14.65 -5.69
N ILE A 230 -5.20 15.38 -5.44
CA ILE A 230 -5.14 16.80 -5.02
C ILE A 230 -4.59 16.89 -3.60
N MET A 231 -5.12 16.10 -2.68
CA MET A 231 -4.74 16.13 -1.28
C MET A 231 -3.30 15.66 -1.04
N ALA A 232 -2.80 14.72 -1.84
CA ALA A 232 -1.41 14.27 -1.77
C ALA A 232 -0.41 15.39 -2.10
N ARG A 233 -0.74 16.28 -3.03
CA ARG A 233 0.08 17.47 -3.31
C ARG A 233 0.13 18.42 -2.12
N ILE A 234 -1.01 18.63 -1.46
CA ILE A 234 -1.11 19.47 -0.25
C ILE A 234 -0.30 18.84 0.88
N GLY A 235 -0.45 17.54 1.13
CA GLY A 235 0.31 16.80 2.12
C GLY A 235 1.82 16.85 1.88
N ALA A 236 2.27 16.63 0.65
CA ALA A 236 3.69 16.70 0.28
C ALA A 236 4.30 18.11 0.49
N ASN A 237 3.53 19.16 0.22
CA ASN A 237 3.99 20.54 0.48
C ASN A 237 4.05 20.84 1.99
N THR A 238 3.19 20.20 2.77
CA THR A 238 3.13 20.41 4.23
C THR A 238 4.31 19.75 4.95
N VAL A 239 4.82 18.62 4.44
CA VAL A 239 5.95 17.90 5.09
C VAL A 239 7.21 18.76 5.20
N HIS A 240 7.44 19.68 4.25
CA HIS A 240 8.60 20.58 4.30
C HIS A 240 8.56 21.59 5.44
N LYS A 241 7.39 21.79 6.05
CA LYS A 241 7.18 22.67 7.20
C LYS A 241 7.25 21.92 8.54
N LEU A 242 7.35 20.59 8.49
CA LEU A 242 7.33 19.73 9.67
C LEU A 242 8.71 19.09 9.91
N GLU A 243 9.02 18.86 11.16
CA GLU A 243 10.20 18.12 11.57
C GLU A 243 10.07 16.64 11.19
N ARG A 244 11.00 16.13 10.38
CA ARG A 244 10.97 14.74 9.88
C ARG A 244 10.81 13.71 10.99
N SER A 245 11.47 13.93 12.13
CA SER A 245 11.36 13.03 13.28
C SER A 245 9.93 12.96 13.84
N LYS A 246 9.26 14.11 13.96
CA LYS A 246 7.86 14.16 14.42
C LYS A 246 6.91 13.49 13.46
N VAL A 247 7.09 13.71 12.15
CA VAL A 247 6.31 13.07 11.09
C VAL A 247 6.47 11.55 11.15
N GLN A 248 7.71 11.06 11.33
CA GLN A 248 8.01 9.63 11.43
C GLN A 248 7.35 8.98 12.66
N VAL A 249 7.42 9.63 13.81
CA VAL A 249 6.80 9.14 15.05
C VAL A 249 5.28 9.14 14.92
N LEU A 250 4.70 10.23 14.42
CA LEU A 250 3.25 10.33 14.19
C LEU A 250 2.75 9.20 13.29
N PHE A 251 3.48 8.93 12.21
CA PHE A 251 3.14 7.85 11.30
C PHE A 251 3.30 6.46 11.94
N GLY A 252 4.34 6.25 12.72
CA GLY A 252 4.52 5.02 13.49
C GLY A 252 3.35 4.76 14.46
N ILE A 253 2.92 5.78 15.19
CA ILE A 253 1.76 5.71 16.08
C ILE A 253 0.49 5.40 15.29
N PHE A 254 0.26 6.09 14.17
CA PHE A 254 -0.88 5.82 13.28
C PHE A 254 -0.91 4.36 12.84
N LEU A 255 0.22 3.77 12.44
CA LEU A 255 0.30 2.37 12.05
C LEU A 255 -0.05 1.42 13.21
N TYR A 256 0.41 1.70 14.42
CA TYR A 256 0.04 0.91 15.60
C TYR A 256 -1.46 0.95 15.89
N VAL A 257 -2.07 2.12 15.80
CA VAL A 257 -3.53 2.28 15.98
C VAL A 257 -4.29 1.47 14.93
N VAL A 258 -3.90 1.61 13.66
CA VAL A 258 -4.52 0.87 12.54
C VAL A 258 -4.37 -0.64 12.74
N ALA A 259 -3.16 -1.12 13.03
CA ALA A 259 -2.92 -2.53 13.25
C ALA A 259 -3.74 -3.11 14.42
N THR A 260 -3.88 -2.33 15.50
CA THR A 260 -4.68 -2.72 16.67
C THR A 260 -6.17 -2.82 16.32
N ILE A 261 -6.71 -1.84 15.58
CA ILE A 261 -8.12 -1.84 15.15
C ILE A 261 -8.38 -3.04 14.24
N PHE A 262 -7.49 -3.32 13.28
CA PHE A 262 -7.61 -4.48 12.39
C PHE A 262 -7.52 -5.81 13.15
N LEU A 263 -6.61 -5.92 14.10
CA LEU A 263 -6.49 -7.10 14.93
C LEU A 263 -7.74 -7.32 15.78
N TYR A 264 -8.29 -6.25 16.36
CA TYR A 264 -9.53 -6.29 17.11
C TYR A 264 -10.71 -6.74 16.23
N SER A 265 -10.86 -6.17 15.03
CA SER A 265 -11.84 -6.64 14.05
C SER A 265 -11.69 -8.14 13.76
N CYS A 266 -10.44 -8.62 13.59
CA CYS A 266 -10.16 -10.02 13.37
C CYS A 266 -10.60 -10.92 14.53
N LEU A 267 -10.46 -10.47 15.78
CA LEU A 267 -10.89 -11.20 16.98
C LEU A 267 -12.41 -11.27 17.12
N LEU A 268 -13.11 -10.18 16.78
CA LEU A 268 -14.59 -10.18 16.75
C LEU A 268 -15.14 -11.17 15.72
N TYR A 269 -14.45 -11.32 14.56
CA TYR A 269 -14.78 -12.34 13.55
C TYR A 269 -14.72 -13.79 14.09
N THR A 270 -14.02 -14.04 15.20
CA THR A 270 -13.98 -15.38 15.83
C THR A 270 -15.12 -15.64 16.77
N SER A 271 -15.67 -14.59 17.38
CA SER A 271 -16.81 -14.70 18.31
C SER A 271 -18.11 -15.02 17.59
N ASP A 272 -18.37 -14.33 16.45
CA ASP A 272 -19.58 -14.50 15.66
C ASP A 272 -19.67 -15.81 14.86
N ALA A 273 -18.57 -16.56 14.77
CA ALA A 273 -18.51 -17.85 14.08
C ALA A 273 -18.59 -19.07 15.04
N ALA A 274 -18.65 -18.79 16.34
CA ALA A 274 -18.73 -19.81 17.40
C ALA A 274 -20.16 -19.94 18.00
N ASP A 275 -21.09 -19.05 17.61
CA ASP A 275 -22.53 -19.11 17.88
C ASP A 275 -23.29 -19.57 16.63
#